data_ec39d563ef51d952f32664f63307e98c
#
_entry.id   ec39d563ef51d952f32664f63307e98c
#
_cell.length_a   1.000
_cell.length_b   1.000
_cell.length_c   1.000
_cell.angle_alpha   90.00
_cell.angle_beta   90.00
_cell.angle_gamma   90.00
#
_symmetry.space_group_name_H-M   'P 1'
#
loop_
_entity.id
_entity.type
_entity.pdbx_description
1 polymer ?
#
loop_
_entity_poly.entity_id
_entity_poly.type
_entity_poly.pdbx_seq_one_letter_code
_entity_poly.pdbx_strand_id
1 'polypeptide(L)'
;YQGRDARDEDSRESRGPWIPEEIIFEDLDKSVRFELQTLPESLQERVGRHLLAAEVALGQDDTESALEHSRQAKKLAGRVAVVREANGTIEYLAGEYAAALNELRAVRRMTGNNDFVAIMADCERGLGRPEKAIEFLKSIPASEMSPETTIEALMVSAGARADMGQVDAALLMLNVAALTSSPPGDLRARMQEAYSVLLERAGREGEAHKWRSRAIKSDIHGVTALVRNQENEITAQVIEESD
;
A
#
# COMPACT_ATOMS: atom_id res chain seq x y z
N TYR A 1 -28.59 -34.64 19.76
CA TYR A 1 -27.78 -33.56 20.36
C TYR A 1 -26.62 -33.19 19.44
N GLN A 2 -26.88 -32.73 18.21
CA GLN A 2 -25.84 -32.27 17.25
C GLN A 2 -26.25 -31.03 16.46
N GLY A 3 -27.22 -30.25 16.96
CA GLY A 3 -27.78 -29.13 16.19
C GLY A 3 -27.48 -27.72 16.76
N ARG A 4 -26.66 -27.58 17.80
CA ARG A 4 -26.34 -26.27 18.40
C ARG A 4 -25.07 -25.65 17.88
N ASP A 5 -24.03 -26.43 17.54
CA ASP A 5 -22.73 -25.90 17.17
C ASP A 5 -22.71 -25.22 15.80
N ALA A 6 -23.43 -25.77 14.80
CA ALA A 6 -23.49 -25.22 13.44
C ALA A 6 -24.20 -23.85 13.34
N ARG A 7 -25.15 -23.52 14.23
CA ARG A 7 -25.82 -22.21 14.27
C ARG A 7 -24.97 -21.12 14.95
N ASP A 8 -24.09 -21.49 15.87
CA ASP A 8 -23.18 -20.59 16.54
C ASP A 8 -21.97 -20.24 15.67
N GLU A 9 -21.51 -21.17 14.82
CA GLU A 9 -20.46 -20.92 13.83
C GLU A 9 -20.95 -19.98 12.72
N ASP A 10 -22.15 -20.21 12.16
CA ASP A 10 -22.77 -19.37 11.15
C ASP A 10 -23.06 -17.94 11.69
N SER A 11 -23.38 -17.81 12.98
CA SER A 11 -23.55 -16.52 13.64
C SER A 11 -22.25 -15.78 13.92
N ARG A 12 -21.12 -16.48 14.09
CA ARG A 12 -19.78 -15.88 14.24
C ARG A 12 -19.24 -15.42 12.89
N GLU A 13 -19.37 -16.20 11.83
CA GLU A 13 -19.01 -15.80 10.47
C GLU A 13 -19.78 -14.56 9.99
N SER A 14 -21.03 -14.36 10.48
CA SER A 14 -21.85 -13.19 10.13
C SER A 14 -21.41 -11.89 10.86
N ARG A 15 -20.69 -12.01 12.00
CA ARG A 15 -20.26 -10.85 12.82
C ARG A 15 -18.93 -10.27 12.38
N GLY A 16 -18.08 -11.01 11.67
CA GLY A 16 -16.73 -10.61 11.30
C GLY A 16 -15.74 -10.70 12.46
N PRO A 17 -14.47 -10.28 12.26
CA PRO A 17 -13.45 -10.27 13.29
C PRO A 17 -13.84 -9.35 14.44
N TRP A 18 -13.37 -9.69 15.64
CA TRP A 18 -13.60 -8.89 16.83
C TRP A 18 -12.85 -7.55 16.75
N ILE A 19 -13.51 -6.46 17.14
CA ILE A 19 -12.93 -5.12 17.14
C ILE A 19 -12.72 -4.69 18.59
N PRO A 20 -11.50 -4.30 19.02
CA PRO A 20 -11.23 -3.74 20.33
C PRO A 20 -12.13 -2.54 20.67
N GLU A 21 -12.49 -2.37 21.94
CA GLU A 21 -13.36 -1.27 22.39
C GLU A 21 -12.70 0.11 22.16
N GLU A 22 -11.38 0.15 22.17
CA GLU A 22 -10.56 1.35 21.95
C GLU A 22 -10.63 1.84 20.50
N ILE A 23 -11.04 1.00 19.55
CA ILE A 23 -11.25 1.38 18.14
C ILE A 23 -12.61 2.09 18.03
N ILE A 24 -12.61 3.40 18.10
CA ILE A 24 -13.82 4.22 18.04
C ILE A 24 -13.96 4.91 16.67
N PHE A 25 -15.19 5.03 16.20
CA PHE A 25 -15.51 5.55 14.86
C PHE A 25 -15.02 6.99 14.65
N GLU A 26 -15.02 7.79 15.71
CA GLU A 26 -14.62 9.20 15.70
C GLU A 26 -13.14 9.42 15.39
N ASP A 27 -12.29 8.42 15.62
CA ASP A 27 -10.85 8.47 15.32
C ASP A 27 -10.55 8.20 13.86
N LEU A 28 -11.52 7.66 13.10
CA LEU A 28 -11.38 7.48 11.65
C LEU A 28 -11.29 8.85 10.96
N ASP A 29 -10.45 8.95 9.92
CA ASP A 29 -10.28 10.19 9.15
C ASP A 29 -11.62 10.80 8.71
N LYS A 30 -11.70 12.13 8.76
CA LYS A 30 -12.95 12.87 8.47
C LYS A 30 -13.41 12.67 7.03
N SER A 31 -12.50 12.54 6.08
CA SER A 31 -12.83 12.31 4.66
C SER A 31 -13.46 10.95 4.48
N VAL A 32 -12.91 9.92 5.13
CA VAL A 32 -13.46 8.56 5.12
C VAL A 32 -14.83 8.53 5.76
N ARG A 33 -15.00 9.16 6.94
CA ARG A 33 -16.31 9.27 7.61
C ARG A 33 -17.36 9.96 6.73
N PHE A 34 -16.95 11.00 5.99
CA PHE A 34 -17.85 11.70 5.07
C PHE A 34 -18.36 10.79 3.96
N GLU A 35 -17.51 9.96 3.35
CA GLU A 35 -17.93 9.01 2.32
C GLU A 35 -18.87 7.92 2.86
N LEU A 36 -18.68 7.52 4.12
CA LEU A 36 -19.55 6.54 4.79
C LEU A 36 -20.96 7.09 5.08
N GLN A 37 -21.20 8.41 5.05
CA GLN A 37 -22.52 9.02 5.31
C GLN A 37 -23.63 8.56 4.35
N THR A 38 -23.28 7.94 3.24
CA THR A 38 -24.24 7.30 2.33
C THR A 38 -24.89 6.04 2.90
N LEU A 39 -24.36 5.52 4.02
CA LEU A 39 -24.84 4.33 4.71
C LEU A 39 -25.76 4.71 5.89
N PRO A 40 -26.64 3.79 6.36
CA PRO A 40 -27.32 3.96 7.64
C PRO A 40 -26.34 4.11 8.80
N GLU A 41 -26.66 4.93 9.82
CA GLU A 41 -25.75 5.30 10.92
C GLU A 41 -25.09 4.10 11.62
N SER A 42 -25.89 3.08 11.98
CA SER A 42 -25.37 1.85 12.61
C SER A 42 -24.40 1.07 11.71
N LEU A 43 -24.54 1.21 10.38
CA LEU A 43 -23.63 0.59 9.42
C LEU A 43 -22.38 1.43 9.19
N GLN A 44 -22.52 2.79 9.22
CA GLN A 44 -21.36 3.70 9.18
C GLN A 44 -20.37 3.39 10.28
N GLU A 45 -20.86 3.35 11.54
CA GLU A 45 -20.04 3.05 12.71
C GLU A 45 -19.34 1.69 12.58
N ARG A 46 -20.11 0.66 12.24
CA ARG A 46 -19.56 -0.70 12.13
C ARG A 46 -18.52 -0.82 11.03
N VAL A 47 -18.76 -0.26 9.85
CA VAL A 47 -17.81 -0.25 8.73
C VAL A 47 -16.58 0.58 9.07
N GLY A 48 -16.77 1.78 9.63
CA GLY A 48 -15.66 2.67 9.98
C GLY A 48 -14.75 2.07 11.04
N ARG A 49 -15.31 1.40 12.06
CA ARG A 49 -14.50 0.68 13.06
C ARG A 49 -13.69 -0.46 12.44
N HIS A 50 -14.22 -1.19 11.46
CA HIS A 50 -13.44 -2.19 10.74
C HIS A 50 -12.33 -1.56 9.90
N LEU A 51 -12.57 -0.42 9.24
CA LEU A 51 -11.53 0.28 8.47
C LEU A 51 -10.40 0.77 9.39
N LEU A 52 -10.75 1.37 10.52
CA LEU A 52 -9.76 1.83 11.50
C LEU A 52 -8.98 0.66 12.13
N ALA A 53 -9.66 -0.45 12.45
CA ALA A 53 -8.99 -1.65 12.95
C ALA A 53 -8.00 -2.23 11.94
N ALA A 54 -8.34 -2.19 10.65
CA ALA A 54 -7.43 -2.61 9.59
C ALA A 54 -6.20 -1.68 9.48
N GLU A 55 -6.40 -0.37 9.63
CA GLU A 55 -5.31 0.62 9.63
C GLU A 55 -4.38 0.42 10.84
N VAL A 56 -4.93 0.24 12.03
CA VAL A 56 -4.17 -0.03 13.26
C VAL A 56 -3.37 -1.34 13.14
N ALA A 57 -3.97 -2.40 12.60
CA ALA A 57 -3.29 -3.67 12.37
C ALA A 57 -2.11 -3.52 11.39
N LEU A 58 -2.27 -2.75 10.31
CA LEU A 58 -1.16 -2.43 9.39
C LEU A 58 -0.04 -1.67 10.12
N GLY A 59 -0.37 -0.74 11.00
CA GLY A 59 0.62 -0.01 11.80
C GLY A 59 1.40 -0.90 12.77
N GLN A 60 0.88 -2.09 13.08
CA GLN A 60 1.49 -3.13 13.92
C GLN A 60 2.14 -4.25 13.11
N ASP A 61 2.26 -4.10 11.78
CA ASP A 61 2.73 -5.11 10.82
C ASP A 61 1.88 -6.41 10.82
N ASP A 62 0.66 -6.37 11.38
CA ASP A 62 -0.31 -7.48 11.37
C ASP A 62 -1.18 -7.42 10.10
N THR A 63 -0.59 -7.87 8.99
CA THR A 63 -1.25 -7.88 7.69
C THR A 63 -2.45 -8.84 7.64
N GLU A 64 -2.43 -9.93 8.41
CA GLU A 64 -3.53 -10.91 8.44
C GLU A 64 -4.79 -10.29 9.05
N SER A 65 -4.68 -9.70 10.24
CA SER A 65 -5.80 -8.98 10.86
C SER A 65 -6.29 -7.82 10.01
N ALA A 66 -5.38 -7.08 9.36
CA ALA A 66 -5.75 -6.00 8.44
C ALA A 66 -6.61 -6.50 7.28
N LEU A 67 -6.24 -7.64 6.66
CA LEU A 67 -7.02 -8.27 5.61
C LEU A 67 -8.40 -8.72 6.10
N GLU A 68 -8.49 -9.35 7.28
CA GLU A 68 -9.76 -9.79 7.83
C GLU A 68 -10.73 -8.61 8.03
N HIS A 69 -10.24 -7.54 8.66
CA HIS A 69 -11.04 -6.34 8.92
C HIS A 69 -11.43 -5.62 7.64
N SER A 70 -10.54 -5.41 6.69
CA SER A 70 -10.85 -4.74 5.42
C SER A 70 -11.84 -5.53 4.56
N ARG A 71 -11.71 -6.85 4.53
CA ARG A 71 -12.66 -7.74 3.84
C ARG A 71 -14.04 -7.72 4.49
N GLN A 72 -14.09 -7.64 5.81
CA GLN A 72 -15.37 -7.50 6.51
C GLN A 72 -16.03 -6.15 6.21
N ALA A 73 -15.27 -5.05 6.19
CA ALA A 73 -15.78 -3.74 5.77
C ALA A 73 -16.34 -3.81 4.34
N LYS A 74 -15.61 -4.44 3.42
CA LYS A 74 -16.06 -4.65 2.04
C LYS A 74 -17.34 -5.51 1.94
N LYS A 75 -17.45 -6.58 2.73
CA LYS A 75 -18.67 -7.41 2.79
C LYS A 75 -19.89 -6.59 3.21
N LEU A 76 -19.69 -5.64 4.12
CA LEU A 76 -20.75 -4.78 4.65
C LEU A 76 -21.10 -3.63 3.70
N ALA A 77 -20.11 -3.00 3.08
CA ALA A 77 -20.28 -1.73 2.36
C ALA A 77 -19.48 -1.64 1.04
N GLY A 78 -19.30 -2.74 0.32
CA GLY A 78 -18.52 -2.78 -0.92
C GLY A 78 -19.07 -1.95 -2.10
N ARG A 79 -20.13 -1.16 -1.89
CA ARG A 79 -20.60 -0.16 -2.85
C ARG A 79 -20.09 1.25 -2.57
N VAL A 80 -19.36 1.45 -1.47
CA VAL A 80 -18.69 2.71 -1.11
C VAL A 80 -17.25 2.66 -1.59
N ALA A 81 -16.80 3.68 -2.32
CA ALA A 81 -15.49 3.69 -2.96
C ALA A 81 -14.36 3.54 -1.96
N VAL A 82 -14.34 4.35 -0.89
CA VAL A 82 -13.29 4.35 0.14
C VAL A 82 -13.12 2.97 0.82
N VAL A 83 -14.19 2.19 0.94
CA VAL A 83 -14.13 0.83 1.49
C VAL A 83 -13.37 -0.12 0.56
N ARG A 84 -13.56 0.03 -0.76
CA ARG A 84 -12.80 -0.75 -1.75
C ARG A 84 -11.36 -0.27 -1.87
N GLU A 85 -11.13 1.03 -1.74
CA GLU A 85 -9.79 1.63 -1.72
C GLU A 85 -8.96 1.04 -0.58
N ALA A 86 -9.49 1.07 0.63
CA ALA A 86 -8.84 0.48 1.81
C ALA A 86 -8.57 -1.02 1.60
N ASN A 87 -9.59 -1.80 1.19
CA ASN A 87 -9.40 -3.23 0.96
C ASN A 87 -8.38 -3.53 -0.14
N GLY A 88 -8.44 -2.81 -1.27
CA GLY A 88 -7.51 -3.01 -2.39
C GLY A 88 -6.06 -2.63 -2.03
N THR A 89 -5.87 -1.57 -1.25
CA THR A 89 -4.54 -1.18 -0.75
C THR A 89 -3.98 -2.23 0.22
N ILE A 90 -4.80 -2.76 1.12
CA ILE A 90 -4.39 -3.79 2.07
C ILE A 90 -4.07 -5.10 1.34
N GLU A 91 -4.89 -5.53 0.38
CA GLU A 91 -4.62 -6.69 -0.47
C GLU A 91 -3.31 -6.52 -1.27
N TYR A 92 -2.99 -5.30 -1.75
CA TYR A 92 -1.71 -5.01 -2.39
C TYR A 92 -0.54 -5.17 -1.42
N LEU A 93 -0.62 -4.59 -0.21
CA LEU A 93 0.42 -4.71 0.81
C LEU A 93 0.62 -6.17 1.27
N ALA A 94 -0.43 -6.96 1.25
CA ALA A 94 -0.39 -8.39 1.53
C ALA A 94 0.17 -9.25 0.37
N GLY A 95 0.49 -8.65 -0.78
CA GLY A 95 0.93 -9.39 -1.98
C GLY A 95 -0.19 -10.08 -2.75
N GLU A 96 -1.46 -9.85 -2.38
CA GLU A 96 -2.63 -10.40 -3.08
C GLU A 96 -2.97 -9.58 -4.34
N TYR A 97 -2.00 -9.44 -5.23
CA TYR A 97 -2.05 -8.51 -6.37
C TYR A 97 -3.27 -8.70 -7.28
N ALA A 98 -3.75 -9.93 -7.47
CA ALA A 98 -4.91 -10.17 -8.32
C ALA A 98 -6.20 -9.61 -7.69
N ALA A 99 -6.37 -9.77 -6.38
CA ALA A 99 -7.50 -9.25 -5.62
C ALA A 99 -7.43 -7.72 -5.57
N ALA A 100 -6.29 -7.15 -5.17
CA ALA A 100 -6.05 -5.71 -5.14
C ALA A 100 -6.38 -5.03 -6.47
N LEU A 101 -5.91 -5.60 -7.58
CA LEU A 101 -6.15 -5.07 -8.92
C LEU A 101 -7.65 -5.05 -9.27
N ASN A 102 -8.42 -6.06 -8.85
CA ASN A 102 -9.87 -6.10 -9.06
C ASN A 102 -10.59 -5.01 -8.26
N GLU A 103 -10.20 -4.79 -7.00
CA GLU A 103 -10.79 -3.74 -6.16
C GLU A 103 -10.45 -2.35 -6.70
N LEU A 104 -9.19 -2.06 -6.99
CA LEU A 104 -8.77 -0.75 -7.48
C LEU A 104 -9.33 -0.43 -8.88
N ARG A 105 -9.53 -1.44 -9.74
CA ARG A 105 -10.28 -1.27 -10.98
C ARG A 105 -11.76 -0.89 -10.73
N ALA A 106 -12.37 -1.47 -9.70
CA ALA A 106 -13.72 -1.10 -9.31
C ALA A 106 -13.79 0.34 -8.77
N VAL A 107 -12.82 0.74 -7.93
CA VAL A 107 -12.68 2.12 -7.45
C VAL A 107 -12.60 3.08 -8.63
N ARG A 108 -11.68 2.86 -9.56
CA ARG A 108 -11.52 3.72 -10.74
C ARG A 108 -12.81 3.85 -11.56
N ARG A 109 -13.58 2.76 -11.69
CA ARG A 109 -14.91 2.83 -12.38
C ARG A 109 -15.96 3.63 -11.60
N MET A 110 -15.87 3.63 -10.26
CA MET A 110 -16.84 4.32 -9.38
C MET A 110 -16.54 5.82 -9.28
N THR A 111 -15.26 6.18 -9.17
CA THR A 111 -14.81 7.55 -8.90
C THR A 111 -14.40 8.32 -10.15
N GLY A 112 -13.94 7.60 -11.17
CA GLY A 112 -13.36 8.19 -12.38
C GLY A 112 -11.96 8.76 -12.20
N ASN A 113 -11.36 8.66 -10.98
CA ASN A 113 -10.02 9.19 -10.71
C ASN A 113 -8.90 8.18 -11.04
N ASN A 114 -7.68 8.67 -11.11
CA ASN A 114 -6.48 7.91 -11.43
C ASN A 114 -5.50 7.80 -10.24
N ASP A 115 -5.95 7.99 -9.00
CA ASP A 115 -5.08 8.05 -7.82
C ASP A 115 -4.34 6.73 -7.56
N PHE A 116 -4.96 5.60 -7.92
CA PHE A 116 -4.41 4.26 -7.67
C PHE A 116 -3.78 3.60 -8.90
N VAL A 117 -3.56 4.31 -10.02
CA VAL A 117 -3.05 3.69 -11.25
C VAL A 117 -1.61 3.17 -11.10
N ALA A 118 -0.79 3.81 -10.27
CA ALA A 118 0.55 3.32 -9.96
C ALA A 118 0.49 1.96 -9.23
N ILE A 119 -0.36 1.84 -8.20
CA ILE A 119 -0.56 0.57 -7.48
C ILE A 119 -1.16 -0.49 -8.41
N MET A 120 -2.13 -0.14 -9.27
CA MET A 120 -2.69 -1.07 -10.25
C MET A 120 -1.62 -1.60 -11.21
N ALA A 121 -0.72 -0.74 -11.67
CA ALA A 121 0.41 -1.15 -12.51
C ALA A 121 1.40 -2.03 -11.74
N ASP A 122 1.66 -1.72 -10.48
CA ASP A 122 2.55 -2.51 -9.64
C ASP A 122 1.97 -3.89 -9.34
N CYS A 123 0.64 -4.01 -9.19
CA CYS A 123 -0.04 -5.30 -9.15
C CYS A 123 0.22 -6.14 -10.43
N GLU A 124 0.22 -5.53 -11.62
CA GLU A 124 0.55 -6.26 -12.86
C GLU A 124 2.00 -6.75 -12.83
N ARG A 125 2.95 -5.98 -12.26
CA ARG A 125 4.33 -6.43 -12.03
C ARG A 125 4.39 -7.60 -11.06
N GLY A 126 3.73 -7.49 -9.90
CA GLY A 126 3.66 -8.55 -8.90
C GLY A 126 3.06 -9.86 -9.43
N LEU A 127 2.21 -9.77 -10.46
CA LEU A 127 1.66 -10.90 -11.19
C LEU A 127 2.59 -11.43 -12.30
N GLY A 128 3.83 -10.94 -12.39
CA GLY A 128 4.80 -11.34 -13.40
C GLY A 128 4.51 -10.82 -14.82
N ARG A 129 3.84 -9.67 -14.94
CA ARG A 129 3.41 -9.08 -16.20
C ARG A 129 3.92 -7.64 -16.35
N PRO A 130 5.26 -7.40 -16.32
CA PRO A 130 5.85 -6.06 -16.33
C PRO A 130 5.54 -5.28 -17.60
N GLU A 131 5.39 -5.95 -18.76
CA GLU A 131 5.01 -5.30 -20.02
C GLU A 131 3.62 -4.68 -19.93
N LYS A 132 2.67 -5.38 -19.29
CA LYS A 132 1.31 -4.86 -19.08
C LYS A 132 1.29 -3.69 -18.15
N ALA A 133 2.14 -3.66 -17.12
CA ALA A 133 2.27 -2.51 -16.22
C ALA A 133 2.67 -1.26 -17.00
N ILE A 134 3.69 -1.35 -17.87
CA ILE A 134 4.15 -0.23 -18.70
C ILE A 134 3.08 0.19 -19.73
N GLU A 135 2.43 -0.78 -20.39
CA GLU A 135 1.38 -0.51 -21.36
C GLU A 135 0.19 0.22 -20.70
N PHE A 136 -0.22 -0.26 -19.54
CA PHE A 136 -1.30 0.34 -18.76
C PHE A 136 -0.97 1.79 -18.37
N LEU A 137 0.20 2.06 -17.81
CA LEU A 137 0.60 3.42 -17.44
C LEU A 137 0.72 4.36 -18.64
N LYS A 138 1.22 3.88 -19.78
CA LYS A 138 1.27 4.66 -21.01
C LYS A 138 -0.11 5.00 -21.58
N SER A 139 -1.14 4.23 -21.26
CA SER A 139 -2.50 4.49 -21.73
C SER A 139 -3.18 5.65 -20.98
N ILE A 140 -2.57 6.15 -19.90
CA ILE A 140 -3.13 7.21 -19.06
C ILE A 140 -2.35 8.50 -19.31
N PRO A 141 -3.00 9.57 -19.78
CA PRO A 141 -2.35 10.85 -19.96
C PRO A 141 -1.79 11.40 -18.64
N ALA A 142 -0.56 11.93 -18.65
CA ALA A 142 0.04 12.52 -17.45
C ALA A 142 -0.79 13.68 -16.86
N SER A 143 -1.56 14.37 -17.69
CA SER A 143 -2.48 15.44 -17.24
C SER A 143 -3.67 14.94 -16.42
N GLU A 144 -3.92 13.62 -16.42
CA GLU A 144 -4.99 12.98 -15.65
C GLU A 144 -4.47 12.36 -14.34
N MET A 145 -3.20 12.55 -14.02
CA MET A 145 -2.56 12.07 -12.78
C MET A 145 -2.10 13.25 -11.94
N SER A 146 -2.13 13.10 -10.61
CA SER A 146 -1.48 14.05 -9.71
C SER A 146 0.05 14.02 -9.93
N PRO A 147 0.79 15.07 -9.52
CA PRO A 147 2.25 15.05 -9.54
C PRO A 147 2.83 13.85 -8.78
N GLU A 148 2.25 13.51 -7.64
CA GLU A 148 2.62 12.37 -6.80
C GLU A 148 2.40 11.05 -7.53
N THR A 149 1.20 10.82 -8.05
CA THR A 149 0.86 9.63 -8.84
C THR A 149 1.75 9.49 -10.08
N THR A 150 2.11 10.61 -10.72
CA THR A 150 3.03 10.61 -11.87
C THR A 150 4.42 10.09 -11.48
N ILE A 151 4.94 10.52 -10.32
CA ILE A 151 6.23 10.06 -9.81
C ILE A 151 6.17 8.57 -9.42
N GLU A 152 5.10 8.15 -8.76
CA GLU A 152 4.88 6.74 -8.43
C GLU A 152 4.79 5.86 -9.68
N ALA A 153 4.06 6.30 -10.69
CA ALA A 153 3.98 5.62 -11.98
C ALA A 153 5.35 5.50 -12.68
N LEU A 154 6.20 6.53 -12.52
CA LEU A 154 7.57 6.50 -13.02
C LEU A 154 8.41 5.43 -12.28
N MET A 155 8.32 5.36 -10.95
CA MET A 155 9.02 4.34 -10.15
C MET A 155 8.57 2.92 -10.56
N VAL A 156 7.27 2.70 -10.69
CA VAL A 156 6.71 1.41 -11.13
C VAL A 156 7.18 1.06 -12.54
N SER A 157 7.18 2.02 -13.46
CA SER A 157 7.67 1.82 -14.84
C SER A 157 9.15 1.46 -14.88
N ALA A 158 9.96 2.08 -14.02
CA ALA A 158 11.38 1.74 -13.89
C ALA A 158 11.57 0.33 -13.32
N GLY A 159 10.83 -0.03 -12.26
CA GLY A 159 10.81 -1.38 -11.71
C GLY A 159 10.42 -2.43 -12.76
N ALA A 160 9.36 -2.16 -13.54
CA ALA A 160 8.91 -3.05 -14.60
C ALA A 160 9.98 -3.26 -15.69
N ARG A 161 10.75 -2.23 -16.06
CA ARG A 161 11.89 -2.37 -16.98
C ARG A 161 12.99 -3.24 -16.38
N ALA A 162 13.30 -3.05 -15.11
CA ALA A 162 14.29 -3.88 -14.42
C ALA A 162 13.86 -5.36 -14.35
N ASP A 163 12.56 -5.62 -14.17
CA ASP A 163 12.00 -6.98 -14.17
C ASP A 163 12.13 -7.66 -15.55
N MET A 164 12.17 -6.86 -16.64
CA MET A 164 12.47 -7.32 -17.99
C MET A 164 13.98 -7.37 -18.32
N GLY A 165 14.86 -7.21 -17.32
CA GLY A 165 16.32 -7.18 -17.52
C GLY A 165 16.88 -5.87 -18.09
N GLN A 166 16.05 -4.82 -18.24
CA GLN A 166 16.44 -3.52 -18.82
C GLN A 166 16.91 -2.55 -17.74
N VAL A 167 17.85 -2.96 -16.90
CA VAL A 167 18.24 -2.23 -15.67
C VAL A 167 18.83 -0.84 -15.99
N ASP A 168 19.65 -0.71 -17.04
CA ASP A 168 20.22 0.58 -17.44
C ASP A 168 19.12 1.57 -17.88
N ALA A 169 18.13 1.09 -18.60
CA ALA A 169 16.98 1.90 -18.99
C ALA A 169 16.14 2.33 -17.78
N ALA A 170 15.98 1.45 -16.79
CA ALA A 170 15.30 1.77 -15.53
C ALA A 170 16.04 2.87 -14.76
N LEU A 171 17.36 2.78 -14.63
CA LEU A 171 18.19 3.80 -13.99
C LEU A 171 18.10 5.17 -14.69
N LEU A 172 18.08 5.19 -16.02
CA LEU A 172 17.93 6.42 -16.80
C LEU A 172 16.54 7.06 -16.63
N MET A 173 15.50 6.27 -16.36
CA MET A 173 14.15 6.78 -16.11
C MET A 173 14.05 7.57 -14.80
N LEU A 174 14.76 7.15 -13.76
CA LEU A 174 14.78 7.88 -12.50
C LEU A 174 15.88 8.96 -12.57
N ASN A 175 15.49 10.16 -12.98
CA ASN A 175 16.43 11.28 -13.14
C ASN A 175 17.07 11.65 -11.80
N VAL A 176 18.37 11.36 -11.65
CA VAL A 176 19.15 11.60 -10.43
C VAL A 176 19.12 13.07 -10.01
N ALA A 177 19.11 14.01 -10.98
CA ALA A 177 19.04 15.43 -10.66
C ALA A 177 17.70 15.80 -9.99
N ALA A 178 16.59 15.21 -10.42
CA ALA A 178 15.29 15.38 -9.77
C ALA A 178 15.28 14.78 -8.36
N LEU A 179 15.97 13.63 -8.15
CA LEU A 179 16.07 13.01 -6.83
C LEU A 179 16.80 13.88 -5.79
N THR A 180 17.68 14.76 -6.22
CA THR A 180 18.49 15.60 -5.32
C THR A 180 17.95 17.02 -5.16
N SER A 181 17.19 17.53 -6.11
CA SER A 181 16.72 18.94 -6.14
C SER A 181 15.46 19.21 -5.32
N SER A 182 14.65 18.19 -5.05
CA SER A 182 13.45 18.32 -4.22
C SER A 182 13.79 18.35 -2.73
N PRO A 183 13.01 19.05 -1.88
CA PRO A 183 13.21 18.98 -0.43
C PRO A 183 12.97 17.55 0.09
N PRO A 184 13.54 17.20 1.29
CA PRO A 184 13.25 15.92 1.93
C PRO A 184 11.76 15.66 2.10
N GLY A 185 11.35 14.42 2.06
CA GLY A 185 9.97 13.98 2.22
C GLY A 185 9.78 12.55 1.74
N ASP A 186 8.65 11.98 2.08
CA ASP A 186 8.33 10.56 1.88
C ASP A 186 8.46 10.12 0.42
N LEU A 187 7.91 10.89 -0.51
CA LEU A 187 7.98 10.58 -1.93
C LEU A 187 9.43 10.56 -2.44
N ARG A 188 10.25 11.51 -1.96
CA ARG A 188 11.68 11.54 -2.29
C ARG A 188 12.41 10.35 -1.68
N ALA A 189 12.11 9.99 -0.44
CA ALA A 189 12.69 8.83 0.22
C ALA A 189 12.39 7.55 -0.57
N ARG A 190 11.14 7.34 -0.96
CA ARG A 190 10.71 6.19 -1.79
C ARG A 190 11.41 6.16 -3.16
N MET A 191 11.56 7.32 -3.83
CA MET A 191 12.31 7.40 -5.09
C MET A 191 13.79 7.03 -4.90
N GLN A 192 14.44 7.52 -3.84
CA GLN A 192 15.85 7.23 -3.56
C GLN A 192 16.06 5.76 -3.19
N GLU A 193 15.12 5.16 -2.46
CA GLU A 193 15.09 3.72 -2.18
C GLU A 193 14.96 2.91 -3.48
N ALA A 194 13.96 3.22 -4.30
CA ALA A 194 13.76 2.56 -5.60
C ALA A 194 15.02 2.65 -6.48
N TYR A 195 15.68 3.81 -6.51
CA TYR A 195 16.93 3.99 -7.24
C TYR A 195 18.07 3.16 -6.67
N SER A 196 18.19 3.05 -5.32
CA SER A 196 19.18 2.19 -4.68
C SER A 196 19.01 0.71 -5.05
N VAL A 197 17.77 0.22 -5.09
CA VAL A 197 17.44 -1.15 -5.51
C VAL A 197 17.83 -1.40 -6.97
N LEU A 198 17.60 -0.43 -7.87
CA LEU A 198 18.02 -0.54 -9.27
C LEU A 198 19.55 -0.58 -9.42
N LEU A 199 20.29 0.19 -8.61
CA LEU A 199 21.73 0.16 -8.59
C LEU A 199 22.28 -1.19 -8.10
N GLU A 200 21.67 -1.80 -7.10
CA GLU A 200 22.02 -3.17 -6.66
C GLU A 200 21.81 -4.19 -7.78
N ARG A 201 20.67 -4.13 -8.46
CA ARG A 201 20.40 -4.99 -9.63
C ARG A 201 21.41 -4.77 -10.77
N ALA A 202 21.99 -3.57 -10.87
CA ALA A 202 23.07 -3.24 -11.83
C ALA A 202 24.48 -3.66 -11.34
N GLY A 203 24.62 -4.27 -10.14
CA GLY A 203 25.90 -4.61 -9.53
C GLY A 203 26.70 -3.40 -9.01
N ARG A 204 26.06 -2.23 -8.86
CA ARG A 204 26.66 -0.96 -8.42
C ARG A 204 26.47 -0.74 -6.91
N GLU A 205 26.90 -1.73 -6.10
CA GLU A 205 26.64 -1.79 -4.65
C GLU A 205 27.10 -0.54 -3.88
N GLY A 206 28.30 -0.02 -4.19
CA GLY A 206 28.83 1.17 -3.50
C GLY A 206 28.00 2.44 -3.73
N GLU A 207 27.34 2.54 -4.88
CA GLU A 207 26.42 3.64 -5.18
C GLU A 207 25.06 3.38 -4.56
N ALA A 208 24.59 2.16 -4.61
CA ALA A 208 23.33 1.75 -3.97
C ALA A 208 23.34 2.09 -2.48
N HIS A 209 24.43 1.75 -1.77
CA HIS A 209 24.58 2.10 -0.34
C HIS A 209 24.50 3.61 -0.08
N LYS A 210 25.12 4.44 -0.93
CA LYS A 210 25.06 5.90 -0.81
C LYS A 210 23.62 6.42 -0.98
N TRP A 211 22.87 5.85 -1.92
CA TRP A 211 21.48 6.25 -2.18
C TRP A 211 20.54 5.75 -1.10
N ARG A 212 20.77 4.55 -0.55
CA ARG A 212 20.04 4.04 0.61
C ARG A 212 20.21 4.96 1.83
N SER A 213 21.45 5.39 2.12
CA SER A 213 21.72 6.35 3.20
C SER A 213 21.05 7.71 2.98
N ARG A 214 20.86 8.14 1.73
CA ARG A 214 20.09 9.35 1.41
C ARG A 214 18.60 9.14 1.61
N ALA A 215 18.07 7.99 1.21
CA ALA A 215 16.66 7.65 1.40
C ALA A 215 16.28 7.70 2.88
N ILE A 216 17.06 7.07 3.76
CA ILE A 216 16.87 7.12 5.22
C ILE A 216 16.84 8.56 5.75
N LYS A 217 17.76 9.43 5.29
CA LYS A 217 17.80 10.84 5.70
C LYS A 217 16.62 11.68 5.18
N SER A 218 16.02 11.27 4.09
CA SER A 218 14.86 11.94 3.50
C SER A 218 13.53 11.43 4.06
N ASP A 219 13.53 10.27 4.70
CA ASP A 219 12.35 9.59 5.21
C ASP A 219 11.95 10.13 6.58
N ILE A 220 11.14 11.20 6.56
CA ILE A 220 10.75 11.94 7.77
C ILE A 220 9.72 11.13 8.59
N HIS A 221 8.89 10.32 7.94
CA HIS A 221 7.79 9.60 8.56
C HIS A 221 7.97 8.07 8.59
N GLY A 222 9.16 7.56 8.23
CA GLY A 222 9.45 6.13 8.25
C GLY A 222 8.65 5.32 7.21
N VAL A 223 8.35 5.91 6.05
CA VAL A 223 7.51 5.26 5.02
C VAL A 223 8.28 4.24 4.17
N THR A 224 9.61 4.27 4.19
CA THR A 224 10.44 3.28 3.50
C THR A 224 10.71 2.08 4.41
N ALA A 225 10.87 0.90 3.82
CA ALA A 225 11.27 -0.30 4.56
C ALA A 225 12.67 -0.15 5.19
N LEU A 226 13.49 0.77 4.71
CA LEU A 226 14.88 0.97 5.16
C LEU A 226 14.97 1.47 6.60
N VAL A 227 14.08 2.39 7.00
CA VAL A 227 14.06 2.91 8.39
C VAL A 227 13.61 1.81 9.34
N ARG A 228 12.53 1.10 9.01
CA ARG A 228 12.01 -0.01 9.83
C ARG A 228 13.03 -1.14 10.01
N ASN A 229 13.76 -1.51 8.95
CA ASN A 229 14.79 -2.54 9.03
C ASN A 229 15.96 -2.09 9.92
N GLN A 230 16.35 -0.80 9.87
CA GLN A 230 17.42 -0.26 10.69
C GLN A 230 17.04 -0.25 12.18
N GLU A 231 15.79 0.09 12.53
CA GLU A 231 15.30 0.02 13.91
C GLU A 231 15.26 -1.42 14.43
N ASN A 232 14.86 -2.38 13.60
CA ASN A 232 14.84 -3.79 13.95
C ASN A 232 16.25 -4.35 14.17
N GLU A 233 17.23 -3.97 13.33
CA GLU A 233 18.65 -4.37 13.51
C GLU A 233 19.24 -3.80 14.79
N ILE A 234 18.99 -2.54 15.13
CA ILE A 234 19.44 -1.90 16.37
C ILE A 234 18.80 -2.60 17.58
N THR A 235 17.51 -2.89 17.51
CA THR A 235 16.81 -3.58 18.61
C THR A 235 17.34 -4.99 18.83
N ALA A 236 17.62 -5.74 17.77
CA ALA A 236 18.22 -7.08 17.86
C ALA A 236 19.61 -7.04 18.49
N GLN A 237 20.46 -6.08 18.10
CA GLN A 237 21.80 -5.91 18.68
C GLN A 237 21.75 -5.57 20.17
N VAL A 238 20.84 -4.70 20.59
CA VAL A 238 20.66 -4.33 22.01
C VAL A 238 20.21 -5.52 22.86
N ILE A 239 19.39 -6.42 22.31
CA ILE A 239 18.95 -7.65 23.00
C ILE A 239 20.12 -8.61 23.14
N GLU A 240 20.92 -8.83 22.08
CA GLU A 240 22.09 -9.73 22.11
C GLU A 240 23.21 -9.25 23.06
N GLU A 241 23.38 -7.93 23.24
CA GLU A 241 24.35 -7.36 24.21
C GLU A 241 23.85 -7.38 25.67
N SER A 242 22.57 -7.69 25.89
CA SER A 242 21.94 -7.69 27.23
C SER A 242 21.84 -9.08 27.87
N ASP A 243 22.14 -10.14 27.11
CA ASP A 243 22.21 -11.55 27.55
C ASP A 243 23.65 -11.98 27.80
#